data_8bc3c80510ded5d575d74012aab574ab
#
_entry.id   8bc3c80510ded5d575d74012aab574ab
#
_cell.length_a   1.000
_cell.length_b   1.000
_cell.length_c   1.000
_cell.angle_alpha   90.00
_cell.angle_beta   90.00
_cell.angle_gamma   90.00
#
_symmetry.space_group_name_H-M   'P 1'
#
loop_
_entity.id
_entity.type
_entity.pdbx_description
1 polymer ?
#
loop_
_entity_poly.entity_id
_entity_poly.type
_entity_poly.pdbx_seq_one_letter_code
_entity_poly.pdbx_strand_id
1 'polypeptide(L)'
;SYSLVGSEMCIRDRCIACGYHYVVSAEKRVRLLVDPGTFKPLRCKVAFSNPLDMPEYEEKIERLQEKTGLEEAVYTGVGKIDGNEAVIAVMSSKFLMGSMGMAVGEKVTNAVEYADKKHLPLIIFTASGGARMQEGILSLMQMAKTSAAIEKFSEHGGLYISYLTHPTTGGVTASFATLGDITLAEPDALIGFAGPRVIEQTIGQKLPDGFQRSEFQMAHGFVCLLYTSDAADD
;
A
#
# COMPACT_ATOMS: atom_id res chain seq x y z
N SER A 1 -14.34 -32.13 8.64
CA SER A 1 -14.94 -31.27 7.62
C SER A 1 -15.10 -29.79 8.05
N TYR A 2 -14.34 -29.34 9.05
CA TYR A 2 -14.29 -27.93 9.49
C TYR A 2 -13.25 -27.10 8.70
N SER A 3 -12.48 -27.71 7.81
CA SER A 3 -11.31 -27.04 7.21
C SER A 3 -11.58 -26.25 5.94
N LEU A 4 -12.66 -26.48 5.22
CA LEU A 4 -12.90 -25.86 3.93
C LEU A 4 -13.68 -24.54 4.03
N VAL A 5 -14.72 -24.47 4.85
CA VAL A 5 -15.48 -23.22 5.07
C VAL A 5 -14.64 -22.17 5.82
N GLY A 6 -13.83 -22.62 6.78
CA GLY A 6 -12.88 -21.74 7.48
C GLY A 6 -11.75 -21.21 6.58
N SER A 7 -11.32 -21.96 5.57
CA SER A 7 -10.20 -21.54 4.71
C SER A 7 -10.59 -20.48 3.68
N GLU A 8 -11.78 -20.51 3.11
CA GLU A 8 -12.21 -19.49 2.17
C GLU A 8 -12.57 -18.17 2.85
N MET A 9 -13.26 -18.20 3.98
CA MET A 9 -13.56 -16.99 4.76
C MET A 9 -12.32 -16.38 5.44
N CYS A 10 -11.33 -17.20 5.80
CA CYS A 10 -10.05 -16.71 6.32
C CYS A 10 -9.05 -16.27 5.24
N ILE A 11 -9.33 -16.48 3.98
CA ILE A 11 -8.41 -16.19 2.86
C ILE A 11 -8.51 -14.72 2.41
N ARG A 12 -9.53 -13.97 2.84
CA ARG A 12 -9.71 -12.60 2.40
C ARG A 12 -8.63 -11.71 3.00
N ASP A 13 -8.83 -10.95 3.99
CA ASP A 13 -7.82 -10.06 4.56
C ASP A 13 -7.73 -10.12 6.10
N ARG A 14 -8.79 -10.60 6.78
CA ARG A 14 -8.85 -10.67 8.24
C ARG A 14 -9.54 -11.95 8.74
N CYS A 15 -9.00 -12.51 9.81
CA CYS A 15 -9.62 -13.64 10.50
C CYS A 15 -10.80 -13.17 11.36
N ILE A 16 -12.00 -13.67 11.09
CA ILE A 16 -13.21 -13.32 11.86
C ILE A 16 -13.16 -13.81 13.31
N ALA A 17 -12.37 -14.85 13.60
CA ALA A 17 -12.30 -15.42 14.94
C ALA A 17 -11.34 -14.68 15.87
N CYS A 18 -10.21 -14.17 15.37
CA CYS A 18 -9.17 -13.54 16.18
C CYS A 18 -8.73 -12.15 15.69
N GLY A 19 -9.32 -11.64 14.62
CA GLY A 19 -8.99 -10.34 14.07
C GLY A 19 -7.62 -10.24 13.37
N TYR A 20 -6.88 -11.35 13.21
CA TYR A 20 -5.58 -11.35 12.58
C TYR A 20 -5.66 -10.97 11.10
N HIS A 21 -4.83 -10.00 10.68
CA HIS A 21 -4.74 -9.60 9.27
C HIS A 21 -3.83 -10.54 8.49
N TYR A 22 -4.40 -11.16 7.45
CA TYR A 22 -3.62 -11.98 6.54
C TYR A 22 -2.90 -11.11 5.53
N VAL A 23 -1.65 -11.46 5.23
CA VAL A 23 -0.90 -10.79 4.17
C VAL A 23 -1.39 -11.27 2.81
N VAL A 24 -2.27 -10.50 2.20
CA VAL A 24 -2.77 -10.74 0.84
C VAL A 24 -1.71 -10.32 -0.16
N SER A 25 -1.42 -11.17 -1.17
CA SER A 25 -0.48 -10.79 -2.23
C SER A 25 -1.08 -9.72 -3.13
N ALA A 26 -0.22 -8.86 -3.71
CA ALA A 26 -0.67 -7.79 -4.61
C ALA A 26 -1.50 -8.32 -5.78
N GLU A 27 -1.08 -9.41 -6.41
CA GLU A 27 -1.82 -10.06 -7.49
C GLU A 27 -3.18 -10.58 -7.06
N LYS A 28 -3.27 -11.17 -5.85
CA LYS A 28 -4.54 -11.66 -5.32
C LYS A 28 -5.49 -10.50 -5.05
N ARG A 29 -5.00 -9.38 -4.47
CA ARG A 29 -5.81 -8.19 -4.23
C ARG A 29 -6.32 -7.58 -5.54
N VAL A 30 -5.47 -7.50 -6.56
CA VAL A 30 -5.90 -7.09 -7.90
C VAL A 30 -7.01 -7.99 -8.43
N ARG A 31 -6.87 -9.32 -8.35
CA ARG A 31 -7.90 -10.26 -8.84
C ARG A 31 -9.23 -10.18 -8.10
N LEU A 32 -9.22 -9.76 -6.84
CA LEU A 32 -10.45 -9.55 -6.05
C LEU A 32 -11.13 -8.22 -6.38
N LEU A 33 -10.37 -7.24 -6.86
CA LEU A 33 -10.85 -5.88 -7.11
C LEU A 33 -11.37 -5.67 -8.53
N VAL A 34 -10.66 -6.24 -9.53
CA VAL A 34 -10.93 -5.91 -10.94
C VAL A 34 -11.74 -6.97 -11.64
N ASP A 35 -12.46 -6.57 -12.67
CA ASP A 35 -13.18 -7.47 -13.57
C ASP A 35 -12.21 -8.48 -14.17
N PRO A 36 -12.58 -9.77 -14.24
CA PRO A 36 -11.70 -10.84 -14.70
C PRO A 36 -11.07 -10.55 -16.06
N GLY A 37 -9.75 -10.67 -16.14
CA GLY A 37 -8.98 -10.51 -17.39
C GLY A 37 -8.77 -9.08 -17.87
N THR A 38 -9.22 -8.07 -17.12
CA THR A 38 -9.08 -6.65 -17.53
C THR A 38 -7.78 -6.00 -17.09
N PHE A 39 -7.11 -6.55 -16.08
CA PHE A 39 -5.90 -5.94 -15.55
C PHE A 39 -4.71 -6.03 -16.51
N LYS A 40 -4.11 -4.89 -16.79
CA LYS A 40 -2.91 -4.75 -17.62
C LYS A 40 -1.82 -4.04 -16.81
N PRO A 41 -0.70 -4.72 -16.49
CA PRO A 41 0.41 -4.10 -15.77
C PRO A 41 0.96 -2.88 -16.51
N LEU A 42 1.24 -1.81 -15.77
CA LEU A 42 1.97 -0.67 -16.29
C LEU A 42 3.47 -1.00 -16.38
N ARG A 43 4.04 -0.72 -17.54
CA ARG A 43 5.48 -0.84 -17.73
C ARG A 43 6.17 0.41 -17.19
N CYS A 44 6.95 0.22 -16.16
CA CYS A 44 7.84 1.24 -15.62
C CYS A 44 9.26 0.66 -15.62
N LYS A 45 10.14 1.19 -16.45
CA LYS A 45 11.55 0.75 -16.45
C LYS A 45 12.26 1.44 -15.29
N VAL A 46 12.35 0.76 -14.19
CA VAL A 46 13.13 1.21 -13.03
C VAL A 46 14.33 0.30 -12.91
N ALA A 47 15.52 0.86 -13.03
CA ALA A 47 16.73 0.13 -12.70
C ALA A 47 16.82 0.00 -11.17
N PHE A 48 17.08 -1.21 -10.69
CA PHE A 48 17.47 -1.41 -9.31
C PHE A 48 18.78 -0.63 -9.05
N SER A 49 18.87 -0.03 -7.89
CA SER A 49 20.08 0.69 -7.48
C SER A 49 20.38 0.39 -6.01
N ASN A 50 21.66 0.16 -5.72
CA ASN A 50 22.20 0.05 -4.36
C ASN A 50 23.09 1.26 -4.07
N PRO A 51 22.49 2.43 -3.79
CA PRO A 51 23.22 3.71 -3.76
C PRO A 51 24.20 3.84 -2.57
N LEU A 52 24.09 2.98 -1.58
CA LEU A 52 24.94 2.97 -0.38
C LEU A 52 25.87 1.76 -0.34
N ASP A 53 25.97 0.99 -1.41
CA ASP A 53 26.73 -0.27 -1.45
C ASP A 53 26.46 -1.17 -0.24
N MET A 54 25.17 -1.24 0.17
CA MET A 54 24.76 -2.06 1.31
C MET A 54 25.02 -3.54 1.02
N PRO A 55 25.74 -4.23 1.89
CA PRO A 55 26.02 -5.65 1.72
C PRO A 55 24.73 -6.48 1.61
N GLU A 56 24.74 -7.49 0.78
CA GLU A 56 23.65 -8.46 0.57
C GLU A 56 22.31 -7.83 0.10
N TYR A 57 22.25 -6.54 -0.21
CA TYR A 57 21.01 -5.89 -0.58
C TYR A 57 20.52 -6.34 -1.95
N GLU A 58 21.40 -6.43 -2.95
CA GLU A 58 21.06 -6.90 -4.30
C GLU A 58 20.55 -8.33 -4.28
N GLU A 59 21.29 -9.25 -3.65
CA GLU A 59 20.90 -10.64 -3.50
C GLU A 59 19.58 -10.82 -2.75
N LYS A 60 19.30 -9.93 -1.80
CA LYS A 60 18.04 -9.93 -1.06
C LYS A 60 16.88 -9.51 -1.97
N ILE A 61 17.08 -8.51 -2.84
CA ILE A 61 16.09 -8.09 -3.83
C ILE A 61 15.80 -9.23 -4.81
N GLU A 62 16.83 -9.85 -5.39
CA GLU A 62 16.68 -10.97 -6.33
C GLU A 62 15.89 -12.14 -5.70
N ARG A 63 16.26 -12.55 -4.49
CA ARG A 63 15.51 -13.58 -3.75
C ARG A 63 14.05 -13.22 -3.51
N LEU A 64 13.75 -11.94 -3.27
CA LEU A 64 12.38 -11.49 -3.08
C LEU A 64 11.59 -11.43 -4.40
N GLN A 65 12.24 -11.07 -5.49
CA GLN A 65 11.64 -11.11 -6.82
C GLN A 65 11.26 -12.55 -7.19
N GLU A 66 12.16 -13.49 -7.02
CA GLU A 66 11.89 -14.93 -7.23
C GLU A 66 10.74 -15.45 -6.34
N LYS A 67 10.77 -15.10 -5.05
CA LYS A 67 9.79 -15.57 -4.07
C LYS A 67 8.41 -14.99 -4.27
N THR A 68 8.31 -13.74 -4.66
CA THR A 68 7.03 -13.00 -4.73
C THR A 68 6.46 -12.88 -6.14
N GLY A 69 7.29 -13.10 -7.18
CA GLY A 69 6.93 -12.84 -8.56
C GLY A 69 6.80 -11.34 -8.90
N LEU A 70 7.12 -10.46 -7.96
CA LEU A 70 7.05 -9.01 -8.11
C LEU A 70 8.42 -8.44 -8.44
N GLU A 71 8.50 -7.47 -9.34
CA GLU A 71 9.73 -6.72 -9.59
C GLU A 71 10.10 -5.82 -8.40
N GLU A 72 9.09 -5.33 -7.66
CA GLU A 72 9.27 -4.41 -6.53
C GLU A 72 8.05 -4.48 -5.58
N ALA A 73 8.14 -3.80 -4.42
CA ALA A 73 7.12 -3.80 -3.37
C ALA A 73 5.77 -3.16 -3.77
N VAL A 74 5.61 -2.73 -5.00
CA VAL A 74 4.37 -2.22 -5.56
C VAL A 74 4.10 -2.82 -6.95
N TYR A 75 2.85 -3.27 -7.15
CA TYR A 75 2.32 -3.77 -8.42
C TYR A 75 1.36 -2.75 -8.98
N THR A 76 1.63 -2.23 -10.19
CA THR A 76 0.87 -1.15 -10.81
C THR A 76 0.29 -1.58 -12.14
N GLY A 77 -0.92 -1.14 -12.44
CA GLY A 77 -1.60 -1.49 -13.68
C GLY A 77 -2.87 -0.69 -13.90
N VAL A 78 -3.53 -0.97 -15.02
CA VAL A 78 -4.87 -0.47 -15.33
C VAL A 78 -5.82 -1.64 -15.37
N GLY A 79 -6.97 -1.52 -14.74
CA GLY A 79 -8.02 -2.53 -14.74
C GLY A 79 -9.40 -1.90 -14.76
N LYS A 80 -10.43 -2.72 -14.93
CA LYS A 80 -11.82 -2.27 -14.83
C LYS A 80 -12.42 -2.73 -13.50
N ILE A 81 -13.23 -1.88 -12.91
CA ILE A 81 -14.04 -2.16 -11.72
C ILE A 81 -15.48 -1.86 -12.13
N ASP A 82 -16.34 -2.87 -12.21
CA ASP A 82 -17.70 -2.77 -12.75
C ASP A 82 -17.76 -2.04 -14.09
N GLY A 83 -16.84 -2.41 -15.01
CA GLY A 83 -16.73 -1.82 -16.34
C GLY A 83 -16.00 -0.48 -16.42
N ASN A 84 -15.72 0.19 -15.31
CA ASN A 84 -15.06 1.50 -15.26
C ASN A 84 -13.54 1.34 -15.16
N GLU A 85 -12.79 1.98 -16.04
CA GLU A 85 -11.32 1.93 -16.00
C GLU A 85 -10.74 2.74 -14.84
N ALA A 86 -9.75 2.18 -14.16
CA ALA A 86 -8.99 2.84 -13.11
C ALA A 86 -7.51 2.45 -13.17
N VAL A 87 -6.64 3.34 -12.73
CA VAL A 87 -5.24 3.02 -12.44
C VAL A 87 -5.16 2.49 -11.02
N ILE A 88 -4.52 1.35 -10.86
CA ILE A 88 -4.46 0.62 -9.60
C ILE A 88 -3.01 0.36 -9.24
N ALA A 89 -2.63 0.72 -8.03
CA ALA A 89 -1.34 0.39 -7.43
C ALA A 89 -1.57 -0.38 -6.13
N VAL A 90 -0.94 -1.54 -6.00
CA VAL A 90 -1.06 -2.38 -4.80
C VAL A 90 0.31 -2.65 -4.23
N MET A 91 0.56 -2.16 -3.03
CA MET A 91 1.79 -2.46 -2.28
C MET A 91 1.74 -3.86 -1.67
N SER A 92 2.91 -4.46 -1.50
CA SER A 92 3.07 -5.79 -0.91
C SER A 92 4.06 -5.76 0.24
N SER A 93 3.57 -6.02 1.45
CA SER A 93 4.43 -6.18 2.63
C SER A 93 5.32 -7.44 2.58
N LYS A 94 5.05 -8.37 1.66
CA LYS A 94 5.91 -9.55 1.42
C LYS A 94 7.25 -9.18 0.78
N PHE A 95 7.34 -8.03 0.12
CA PHE A 95 8.57 -7.53 -0.49
C PHE A 95 9.17 -6.44 0.42
N LEU A 96 10.22 -6.75 1.15
CA LEU A 96 10.90 -5.86 2.11
C LEU A 96 9.94 -5.07 3.01
N MET A 97 8.93 -5.73 3.59
CA MET A 97 7.91 -5.09 4.42
C MET A 97 7.13 -3.96 3.69
N GLY A 98 7.08 -3.99 2.37
CA GLY A 98 6.45 -2.92 1.59
C GLY A 98 7.21 -1.59 1.65
N SER A 99 8.49 -1.60 1.99
CA SER A 99 9.25 -0.36 2.16
C SER A 99 9.43 0.40 0.86
N MET A 100 9.25 1.73 0.93
CA MET A 100 9.40 2.62 -0.22
C MET A 100 10.85 2.97 -0.45
N GLY A 101 11.43 2.44 -1.53
CA GLY A 101 12.69 2.85 -2.11
C GLY A 101 12.48 3.65 -3.40
N MET A 102 13.57 3.97 -4.11
CA MET A 102 13.53 4.72 -5.37
C MET A 102 12.62 4.05 -6.41
N ALA A 103 12.72 2.74 -6.56
CA ALA A 103 11.93 1.98 -7.52
C ALA A 103 10.42 2.02 -7.19
N VAL A 104 10.05 1.91 -5.91
CA VAL A 104 8.65 2.04 -5.49
C VAL A 104 8.14 3.45 -5.75
N GLY A 105 8.92 4.48 -5.36
CA GLY A 105 8.55 5.87 -5.60
C GLY A 105 8.36 6.17 -7.09
N GLU A 106 9.23 5.66 -7.95
CA GLU A 106 9.12 5.79 -9.41
C GLU A 106 7.86 5.11 -9.95
N LYS A 107 7.58 3.86 -9.53
CA LYS A 107 6.38 3.13 -9.97
C LYS A 107 5.08 3.81 -9.52
N VAL A 108 5.04 4.35 -8.30
CA VAL A 108 3.89 5.12 -7.80
C VAL A 108 3.74 6.41 -8.61
N THR A 109 4.81 7.19 -8.78
CA THR A 109 4.79 8.42 -9.60
C THR A 109 4.33 8.14 -11.03
N ASN A 110 4.85 7.09 -11.66
CA ASN A 110 4.45 6.68 -13.00
C ASN A 110 2.95 6.31 -13.08
N ALA A 111 2.41 5.66 -12.04
CA ALA A 111 0.98 5.35 -11.98
C ALA A 111 0.13 6.63 -11.86
N VAL A 112 0.54 7.59 -11.04
CA VAL A 112 -0.11 8.90 -10.90
C VAL A 112 -0.10 9.66 -12.23
N GLU A 113 1.08 9.78 -12.86
CA GLU A 113 1.23 10.48 -14.15
C GLU A 113 0.45 9.80 -15.28
N TYR A 114 0.36 8.48 -15.25
CA TYR A 114 -0.47 7.75 -16.21
C TYR A 114 -1.96 8.03 -16.00
N ALA A 115 -2.43 8.06 -14.74
CA ALA A 115 -3.80 8.39 -14.39
C ALA A 115 -4.14 9.82 -14.85
N ASP A 116 -3.27 10.78 -14.58
CA ASP A 116 -3.39 12.18 -15.01
C ASP A 116 -3.52 12.27 -16.54
N LYS A 117 -2.58 11.70 -17.26
CA LYS A 117 -2.55 11.72 -18.73
C LYS A 117 -3.79 11.08 -19.38
N LYS A 118 -4.37 10.07 -18.71
CA LYS A 118 -5.53 9.32 -19.23
C LYS A 118 -6.87 9.79 -18.65
N HIS A 119 -6.84 10.75 -17.74
CA HIS A 119 -8.02 11.21 -16.98
C HIS A 119 -8.77 10.05 -16.33
N LEU A 120 -8.02 9.13 -15.70
CA LEU A 120 -8.55 7.97 -15.00
C LEU A 120 -8.44 8.17 -13.49
N PRO A 121 -9.37 7.62 -12.69
CA PRO A 121 -9.21 7.58 -11.25
C PRO A 121 -8.00 6.73 -10.88
N LEU A 122 -7.35 7.12 -9.79
CA LEU A 122 -6.22 6.42 -9.18
C LEU A 122 -6.64 5.77 -7.88
N ILE A 123 -6.32 4.48 -7.71
CA ILE A 123 -6.57 3.75 -6.47
C ILE A 123 -5.25 3.14 -6.00
N ILE A 124 -4.80 3.48 -4.79
CA ILE A 124 -3.57 2.92 -4.20
C ILE A 124 -3.90 2.17 -2.92
N PHE A 125 -3.60 0.86 -2.92
CA PHE A 125 -3.60 0.04 -1.70
C PHE A 125 -2.22 0.09 -1.07
N THR A 126 -2.13 0.65 0.12
CA THR A 126 -0.87 0.77 0.86
C THR A 126 -0.68 -0.42 1.80
N ALA A 127 0.55 -0.94 1.86
CA ALA A 127 0.98 -1.96 2.82
C ALA A 127 2.48 -1.77 3.05
N SER A 128 2.88 -1.04 4.08
CA SER A 128 4.27 -0.59 4.21
C SER A 128 4.74 -0.42 5.64
N GLY A 129 6.00 -0.79 5.89
CA GLY A 129 6.74 -0.43 7.08
C GLY A 129 7.41 0.96 7.02
N GLY A 130 7.33 1.68 5.88
CA GLY A 130 7.88 3.02 5.71
C GLY A 130 8.96 3.16 4.64
N ALA A 131 9.87 4.12 4.80
CA ALA A 131 10.97 4.36 3.86
C ALA A 131 12.03 3.24 3.95
N ARG A 132 12.64 2.91 2.81
CA ARG A 132 13.63 1.83 2.69
C ARG A 132 15.00 2.29 3.21
N MET A 133 15.43 1.74 4.34
CA MET A 133 16.66 2.13 5.01
C MET A 133 17.92 1.87 4.14
N GLN A 134 17.91 0.81 3.34
CA GLN A 134 19.03 0.44 2.47
C GLN A 134 19.35 1.47 1.38
N GLU A 135 18.42 2.35 1.08
CA GLU A 135 18.62 3.42 0.09
C GLU A 135 18.78 4.81 0.73
N GLY A 136 18.85 4.87 2.06
CA GLY A 136 19.16 6.09 2.82
C GLY A 136 18.25 7.27 2.47
N ILE A 137 18.85 8.45 2.30
CA ILE A 137 18.13 9.71 2.01
C ILE A 137 17.31 9.63 0.71
N LEU A 138 17.73 8.82 -0.26
CA LEU A 138 17.02 8.70 -1.53
C LEU A 138 15.64 8.08 -1.36
N SER A 139 15.47 7.20 -0.37
CA SER A 139 14.14 6.67 -0.01
C SER A 139 13.24 7.74 0.60
N LEU A 140 13.79 8.65 1.39
CA LEU A 140 13.02 9.78 1.96
C LEU A 140 12.61 10.79 0.88
N MET A 141 13.45 11.02 -0.12
CA MET A 141 13.13 11.90 -1.26
C MET A 141 11.94 11.38 -2.07
N GLN A 142 11.63 10.09 -2.02
CA GLN A 142 10.45 9.53 -2.69
C GLN A 142 9.14 10.05 -2.07
N MET A 143 9.14 10.43 -0.80
CA MET A 143 7.99 11.07 -0.16
C MET A 143 7.62 12.37 -0.87
N ALA A 144 8.60 13.25 -1.08
CA ALA A 144 8.40 14.51 -1.80
C ALA A 144 7.99 14.28 -3.26
N LYS A 145 8.64 13.32 -3.94
CA LYS A 145 8.37 12.99 -5.34
C LYS A 145 6.94 12.52 -5.56
N THR A 146 6.48 11.56 -4.75
CA THR A 146 5.13 11.01 -4.88
C THR A 146 4.07 12.04 -4.49
N SER A 147 4.32 12.84 -3.45
CA SER A 147 3.41 13.91 -3.03
C SER A 147 3.26 14.99 -4.10
N ALA A 148 4.37 15.42 -4.73
CA ALA A 148 4.32 16.40 -5.81
C ALA A 148 3.56 15.88 -7.05
N ALA A 149 3.70 14.60 -7.37
CA ALA A 149 2.94 13.99 -8.47
C ALA A 149 1.43 13.98 -8.18
N ILE A 150 1.04 13.63 -6.95
CA ILE A 150 -0.38 13.62 -6.52
C ILE A 150 -0.95 15.03 -6.51
N GLU A 151 -0.21 16.02 -6.01
CA GLU A 151 -0.65 17.42 -6.02
C GLU A 151 -0.98 17.88 -7.44
N LYS A 152 -0.08 17.64 -8.38
CA LYS A 152 -0.30 17.97 -9.78
C LYS A 152 -1.52 17.24 -10.37
N PHE A 153 -1.71 15.96 -10.03
CA PHE A 153 -2.88 15.18 -10.43
C PHE A 153 -4.18 15.78 -9.89
N SER A 154 -4.18 16.21 -8.63
CA SER A 154 -5.31 16.88 -7.97
C SER A 154 -5.60 18.25 -8.62
N GLU A 155 -4.58 19.07 -8.91
CA GLU A 155 -4.73 20.34 -9.62
C GLU A 155 -5.41 20.19 -11.00
N HIS A 156 -5.22 19.05 -11.66
CA HIS A 156 -5.87 18.72 -12.93
C HIS A 156 -7.26 18.09 -12.76
N GLY A 157 -7.79 18.02 -11.53
CA GLY A 157 -9.10 17.45 -11.21
C GLY A 157 -9.13 15.92 -11.18
N GLY A 158 -7.99 15.28 -10.99
CA GLY A 158 -7.89 13.83 -10.84
C GLY A 158 -8.50 13.35 -9.53
N LEU A 159 -9.11 12.16 -9.52
CA LEU A 159 -9.64 11.50 -8.33
C LEU A 159 -8.64 10.48 -7.79
N TYR A 160 -8.16 10.68 -6.57
CA TYR A 160 -7.30 9.74 -5.87
C TYR A 160 -8.00 9.09 -4.68
N ILE A 161 -8.13 7.75 -4.72
CA ILE A 161 -8.65 6.93 -3.62
C ILE A 161 -7.47 6.20 -2.97
N SER A 162 -7.20 6.53 -1.72
CA SER A 162 -6.20 5.85 -0.90
C SER A 162 -6.85 4.77 -0.04
N TYR A 163 -6.37 3.54 -0.13
CA TYR A 163 -6.84 2.41 0.67
C TYR A 163 -5.73 1.93 1.59
N LEU A 164 -5.87 2.20 2.89
CA LEU A 164 -4.87 1.90 3.90
C LEU A 164 -5.05 0.47 4.44
N THR A 165 -4.11 -0.41 4.12
CA THR A 165 -4.13 -1.79 4.63
C THR A 165 -3.16 -1.98 5.79
N HIS A 166 -3.25 -3.11 6.46
CA HIS A 166 -2.38 -3.44 7.59
C HIS A 166 -1.02 -4.00 7.15
N PRO A 167 0.12 -3.43 7.63
CA PRO A 167 0.29 -2.12 8.26
C PRO A 167 0.57 -1.02 7.22
N THR A 168 0.22 0.22 7.52
CA THR A 168 0.66 1.40 6.75
C THR A 168 1.35 2.37 7.70
N THR A 169 2.68 2.47 7.63
CA THR A 169 3.48 3.23 8.60
C THR A 169 4.61 4.02 7.93
N GLY A 170 5.24 4.89 8.70
CA GLY A 170 6.46 5.62 8.35
C GLY A 170 6.30 6.58 7.18
N GLY A 171 7.29 6.61 6.29
CA GLY A 171 7.34 7.51 5.15
C GLY A 171 6.19 7.34 4.16
N VAL A 172 5.59 6.16 4.07
CA VAL A 172 4.42 5.93 3.20
C VAL A 172 3.19 6.62 3.79
N THR A 173 2.94 6.49 5.10
CA THR A 173 1.86 7.24 5.76
C THR A 173 2.08 8.74 5.65
N ALA A 174 3.31 9.22 5.88
CA ALA A 174 3.64 10.64 5.84
C ALA A 174 3.76 11.22 4.40
N SER A 175 3.31 10.49 3.39
CA SER A 175 3.32 10.94 2.00
C SER A 175 2.02 10.52 1.29
N PHE A 176 2.12 9.77 0.21
CA PHE A 176 0.97 9.47 -0.66
C PHE A 176 -0.20 8.73 0.03
N ALA A 177 0.04 7.97 1.10
CA ALA A 177 -1.03 7.22 1.74
C ALA A 177 -2.14 8.10 2.37
N THR A 178 -1.81 9.32 2.80
CA THR A 178 -2.75 10.26 3.45
C THR A 178 -3.18 11.43 2.56
N LEU A 179 -2.85 11.38 1.28
CA LEU A 179 -3.16 12.45 0.31
C LEU A 179 -4.35 12.10 -0.60
N GLY A 180 -5.12 11.04 -0.28
CA GLY A 180 -6.30 10.69 -1.06
C GLY A 180 -7.46 11.68 -0.88
N ASP A 181 -8.19 11.96 -1.94
CA ASP A 181 -9.48 12.67 -1.87
C ASP A 181 -10.49 11.87 -1.06
N ILE A 182 -10.40 10.54 -1.18
CA ILE A 182 -11.14 9.58 -0.37
C ILE A 182 -10.14 8.62 0.26
N THR A 183 -10.11 8.57 1.58
CA THR A 183 -9.24 7.64 2.33
C THR A 183 -10.08 6.55 2.98
N LEU A 184 -9.88 5.33 2.53
CA LEU A 184 -10.48 4.11 3.08
C LEU A 184 -9.44 3.36 3.91
N ALA A 185 -9.86 2.56 4.89
CA ALA A 185 -8.96 1.71 5.63
C ALA A 185 -9.58 0.35 5.98
N GLU A 186 -8.74 -0.68 6.06
CA GLU A 186 -9.14 -1.96 6.64
C GLU A 186 -9.45 -1.78 8.14
N PRO A 187 -10.50 -2.42 8.68
CA PRO A 187 -10.78 -2.40 10.12
C PRO A 187 -9.58 -2.90 10.92
N ASP A 188 -9.29 -2.24 12.04
CA ASP A 188 -8.19 -2.56 12.97
C ASP A 188 -6.78 -2.52 12.31
N ALA A 189 -6.62 -1.89 11.16
CA ALA A 189 -5.33 -1.72 10.53
C ALA A 189 -4.43 -0.79 11.35
N LEU A 190 -3.14 -1.14 11.43
CA LEU A 190 -2.13 -0.25 12.03
C LEU A 190 -1.78 0.84 11.01
N ILE A 191 -2.11 2.09 11.35
CA ILE A 191 -1.86 3.27 10.53
C ILE A 191 -1.20 4.33 11.41
N GLY A 192 0.05 4.65 11.12
CA GLY A 192 0.79 5.62 11.92
C GLY A 192 2.15 5.94 11.33
N PHE A 193 2.86 6.90 11.93
CA PHE A 193 4.22 7.24 11.49
C PHE A 193 5.24 6.29 12.13
N ALA A 194 5.47 6.40 13.42
CA ALA A 194 6.34 5.48 14.15
C ALA A 194 5.54 4.26 14.63
N GLY A 195 6.17 3.08 14.62
CA GLY A 195 5.54 1.88 15.18
C GLY A 195 5.32 2.00 16.69
N PRO A 196 4.31 1.30 17.28
CA PRO A 196 3.99 1.39 18.70
C PRO A 196 5.20 1.17 19.62
N ARG A 197 6.02 0.16 19.34
CA ARG A 197 7.24 -0.13 20.11
C ARG A 197 8.22 1.05 20.17
N VAL A 198 8.43 1.72 19.04
CA VAL A 198 9.35 2.86 18.96
C VAL A 198 8.82 4.01 19.80
N ILE A 199 7.53 4.28 19.73
CA ILE A 199 6.89 5.34 20.52
C ILE A 199 7.03 5.01 22.01
N GLU A 200 6.61 3.83 22.44
CA GLU A 200 6.66 3.41 23.86
C GLU A 200 8.08 3.44 24.44
N GLN A 201 9.07 3.00 23.67
CA GLN A 201 10.48 3.08 24.07
C GLN A 201 10.99 4.51 24.18
N THR A 202 10.49 5.41 23.33
CA THR A 202 10.91 6.81 23.31
C THR A 202 10.29 7.62 24.46
N ILE A 203 8.99 7.42 24.73
CA ILE A 203 8.27 8.18 25.76
C ILE A 203 8.28 7.47 27.13
N GLY A 204 8.71 6.20 27.19
CA GLY A 204 8.73 5.40 28.43
C GLY A 204 7.35 5.05 28.99
N GLN A 205 6.30 5.12 28.18
CA GLN A 205 4.91 4.86 28.58
C GLN A 205 4.23 3.93 27.60
N LYS A 206 3.27 3.13 28.08
CA LYS A 206 2.41 2.33 27.21
C LYS A 206 1.43 3.23 26.46
N LEU A 207 1.20 2.90 25.21
CA LEU A 207 0.21 3.58 24.39
C LEU A 207 -1.21 3.18 24.82
N PRO A 208 -2.19 4.09 24.70
CA PRO A 208 -3.59 3.76 24.92
C PRO A 208 -4.05 2.63 23.98
N ASP A 209 -4.99 1.81 24.46
CA ASP A 209 -5.60 0.76 23.64
C ASP A 209 -6.24 1.37 22.37
N GLY A 210 -6.03 0.73 21.23
CA GLY A 210 -6.54 1.21 19.95
C GLY A 210 -5.78 2.38 19.31
N PHE A 211 -4.75 2.92 19.98
CA PHE A 211 -3.92 3.98 19.40
C PHE A 211 -3.27 3.53 18.07
N GLN A 212 -3.31 4.39 17.05
CA GLN A 212 -2.86 4.11 15.68
C GLN A 212 -3.66 3.02 14.95
N ARG A 213 -4.84 2.64 15.44
CA ARG A 213 -5.74 1.79 14.67
C ARG A 213 -6.60 2.61 13.71
N SER A 214 -7.10 1.96 12.67
CA SER A 214 -7.94 2.62 11.66
C SER A 214 -9.18 3.29 12.26
N GLU A 215 -9.78 2.70 13.31
CA GLU A 215 -10.89 3.29 14.07
C GLU A 215 -10.50 4.59 14.75
N PHE A 216 -9.29 4.63 15.34
CA PHE A 216 -8.73 5.84 15.92
C PHE A 216 -8.51 6.91 14.85
N GLN A 217 -7.96 6.53 13.69
CA GLN A 217 -7.74 7.45 12.57
C GLN A 217 -9.06 7.99 12.02
N MET A 218 -10.10 7.16 11.93
CA MET A 218 -11.43 7.58 11.52
C MET A 218 -12.08 8.55 12.51
N ALA A 219 -11.95 8.27 13.82
CA ALA A 219 -12.46 9.16 14.87
C ALA A 219 -11.79 10.55 14.87
N HIS A 220 -10.56 10.65 14.33
CA HIS A 220 -9.79 11.89 14.22
C HIS A 220 -9.83 12.51 12.81
N GLY A 221 -10.65 11.99 11.89
CA GLY A 221 -10.86 12.56 10.56
C GLY A 221 -9.78 12.27 9.53
N PHE A 222 -8.87 11.32 9.78
CA PHE A 222 -7.84 10.90 8.81
C PHE A 222 -8.30 9.80 7.86
N VAL A 223 -9.38 9.10 8.20
CA VAL A 223 -9.98 8.03 7.39
C VAL A 223 -11.46 8.35 7.22
N CYS A 224 -11.95 8.29 5.98
CA CYS A 224 -13.34 8.59 5.66
C CYS A 224 -14.27 7.41 6.00
N LEU A 225 -13.81 6.17 5.75
CA LEU A 225 -14.61 4.97 5.92
C LEU A 225 -13.73 3.76 6.22
N LEU A 226 -14.20 2.89 7.13
CA LEU A 226 -13.64 1.57 7.32
C LEU A 226 -14.35 0.59 6.40
N TYR A 227 -13.59 -0.11 5.57
CA TYR A 227 -14.15 -0.99 4.56
C TYR A 227 -13.27 -2.24 4.39
N THR A 228 -13.91 -3.40 4.32
CA THR A 228 -13.26 -4.63 3.88
C THR A 228 -13.51 -4.82 2.39
N SER A 229 -12.55 -5.29 1.63
CA SER A 229 -12.68 -5.55 0.19
C SER A 229 -13.75 -6.61 -0.15
N ASP A 230 -14.42 -7.14 0.85
CA ASP A 230 -15.39 -8.23 0.79
C ASP A 230 -16.83 -7.79 1.03
N ALA A 231 -17.08 -6.50 1.31
CA ALA A 231 -18.43 -6.01 1.64
C ALA A 231 -19.35 -5.86 0.39
N ALA A 232 -18.91 -6.36 -0.76
CA ALA A 232 -19.71 -6.31 -2.00
C ALA A 232 -20.74 -7.47 -2.13
N ASP A 233 -20.80 -8.37 -1.14
CA ASP A 233 -21.66 -9.57 -1.20
C ASP A 233 -22.80 -9.56 -0.15
N ASP A 234 -23.18 -8.40 0.42
CA ASP A 234 -24.39 -8.25 1.26
C ASP A 234 -25.49 -7.46 0.54
#